data_151f7708bcc4508c3300f53b147075ff
#
_entry.id   151f7708bcc4508c3300f53b147075ff
#
_cell.length_a   1.000
_cell.length_b   1.000
_cell.length_c   1.000
_cell.angle_alpha   90.00
_cell.angle_beta   90.00
_cell.angle_gamma   90.00
#
_symmetry.space_group_name_H-M   'P 1'
#
loop_
_entity.id
_entity.type
_entity.pdbx_description
1 polymer ?
#
loop_
_entity_poly.entity_id
_entity_poly.type
_entity_poly.pdbx_seq_one_letter_code
_entity_poly.pdbx_strand_id
1 'polypeptide(L)'
;MTKKSSQPARKPRLDAQRNRERILEVAKEAFTRFGAEASLDDIAKQSSVGAGTLYRHFPTRDALIEAVYRSEVEKLAAAEHKFAATMAPVEALRAWMLLFVDYIATKHIIAPALNAVVGGPSKLYEGSRAQIQTAIEALVKRAIKSGDIRRDLDPFDLLRALIGVSYVASGPGWQQSARRLVEILIAGSRPVK
;
A
#
# COMPACT_ATOMS: atom_id res chain seq x y z
N MET A 1 -4.17 54.38 -10.11
CA MET A 1 -3.42 53.14 -10.48
C MET A 1 -3.51 52.17 -9.33
N THR A 2 -4.48 51.27 -9.40
CA THR A 2 -4.75 50.28 -8.35
C THR A 2 -4.14 48.94 -8.76
N LYS A 3 -3.11 48.48 -8.03
CA LYS A 3 -2.46 47.20 -8.20
C LYS A 3 -3.44 46.08 -7.82
N LYS A 4 -3.90 45.30 -8.80
CA LYS A 4 -4.57 44.02 -8.59
C LYS A 4 -3.52 43.03 -8.07
N SER A 5 -3.57 42.70 -6.77
CA SER A 5 -2.80 41.59 -6.21
C SER A 5 -3.42 40.27 -6.65
N SER A 6 -2.74 39.58 -7.53
CA SER A 6 -3.08 38.20 -7.92
C SER A 6 -2.76 37.26 -6.75
N GLN A 7 -3.77 36.80 -6.03
CA GLN A 7 -3.63 35.69 -5.10
C GLN A 7 -3.41 34.37 -5.86
N PRO A 8 -2.59 33.46 -5.31
CA PRO A 8 -2.00 32.37 -6.07
C PRO A 8 -2.93 31.18 -6.28
N ALA A 9 -2.78 30.54 -7.43
CA ALA A 9 -3.43 29.32 -7.92
C ALA A 9 -3.19 28.04 -7.06
N ARG A 10 -2.93 28.18 -5.77
CA ARG A 10 -2.55 27.08 -4.84
C ARG A 10 -3.74 26.31 -4.27
N LYS A 11 -4.90 26.97 -4.07
CA LYS A 11 -6.12 26.35 -3.52
C LYS A 11 -6.72 25.26 -4.41
N PRO A 12 -6.94 25.46 -5.73
CA PRO A 12 -7.59 24.44 -6.56
C PRO A 12 -6.80 23.12 -6.70
N ARG A 13 -5.46 23.18 -6.68
CA ARG A 13 -4.59 22.00 -6.76
C ARG A 13 -4.63 21.17 -5.49
N LEU A 14 -4.66 21.80 -4.32
CA LEU A 14 -4.76 21.11 -3.03
C LEU A 14 -6.12 20.44 -2.86
N ASP A 15 -7.19 21.10 -3.30
CA ASP A 15 -8.53 20.52 -3.24
C ASP A 15 -8.68 19.32 -4.21
N ALA A 16 -8.11 19.42 -5.41
CA ALA A 16 -8.05 18.31 -6.36
C ALA A 16 -7.26 17.12 -5.81
N GLN A 17 -6.12 17.38 -5.16
CA GLN A 17 -5.31 16.32 -4.52
C GLN A 17 -6.07 15.64 -3.39
N ARG A 18 -6.69 16.41 -2.48
CA ARG A 18 -7.51 15.86 -1.39
C ARG A 18 -8.71 15.07 -1.89
N ASN A 19 -9.35 15.53 -2.95
CA ASN A 19 -10.45 14.80 -3.57
C ASN A 19 -9.96 13.47 -4.14
N ARG A 20 -8.82 13.47 -4.83
CA ARG A 20 -8.21 12.27 -5.38
C ARG A 20 -7.88 11.24 -4.28
N GLU A 21 -7.25 11.68 -3.21
CA GLU A 21 -6.90 10.82 -2.07
C GLU A 21 -8.15 10.23 -1.42
N ARG A 22 -9.19 11.03 -1.20
CA ARG A 22 -10.46 10.57 -0.63
C ARG A 22 -11.19 9.57 -1.53
N ILE A 23 -11.18 9.78 -2.85
CA ILE A 23 -11.74 8.82 -3.81
C ILE A 23 -11.00 7.49 -3.71
N LEU A 24 -9.66 7.50 -3.62
CA LEU A 24 -8.86 6.28 -3.53
C LEU A 24 -9.12 5.50 -2.24
N GLU A 25 -9.28 6.18 -1.09
CA GLU A 25 -9.63 5.51 0.18
C GLU A 25 -11.01 4.84 0.10
N VAL A 26 -12.03 5.59 -0.34
CA VAL A 26 -13.38 5.05 -0.48
C VAL A 26 -13.43 3.92 -1.52
N ALA A 27 -12.71 4.08 -2.63
CA ALA A 27 -12.63 3.03 -3.66
C ALA A 27 -11.96 1.76 -3.13
N LYS A 28 -10.89 1.89 -2.33
CA LYS A 28 -10.25 0.76 -1.66
C LYS A 28 -11.24 0.00 -0.78
N GLU A 29 -11.99 0.69 0.06
CA GLU A 29 -13.01 0.09 0.94
C GLU A 29 -14.12 -0.59 0.13
N ALA A 30 -14.62 0.09 -0.91
CA ALA A 30 -15.65 -0.44 -1.79
C ALA A 30 -15.18 -1.70 -2.53
N PHE A 31 -13.99 -1.67 -3.13
CA PHE A 31 -13.41 -2.85 -3.79
C PHE A 31 -13.13 -3.99 -2.81
N THR A 32 -12.69 -3.68 -1.58
CA THR A 32 -12.48 -4.68 -0.52
C THR A 32 -13.79 -5.38 -0.15
N ARG A 33 -14.90 -4.65 -0.14
CA ARG A 33 -16.20 -5.18 0.29
C ARG A 33 -16.98 -5.84 -0.84
N PHE A 34 -16.92 -5.28 -2.05
CA PHE A 34 -17.79 -5.66 -3.18
C PHE A 34 -17.01 -6.18 -4.40
N GLY A 35 -15.68 -6.32 -4.28
CA GLY A 35 -14.84 -6.72 -5.41
C GLY A 35 -14.76 -5.67 -6.52
N ALA A 36 -14.38 -6.14 -7.72
CA ALA A 36 -14.24 -5.30 -8.90
C ALA A 36 -15.55 -4.66 -9.37
N GLU A 37 -16.70 -5.21 -8.96
CA GLU A 37 -18.04 -4.75 -9.37
C GLU A 37 -18.60 -3.61 -8.49
N ALA A 38 -17.82 -3.10 -7.52
CA ALA A 38 -18.22 -1.96 -6.68
C ALA A 38 -18.71 -0.78 -7.55
N SER A 39 -19.83 -0.18 -7.15
CA SER A 39 -20.47 0.93 -7.88
C SER A 39 -19.59 2.19 -7.86
N LEU A 40 -19.24 2.72 -9.04
CA LEU A 40 -18.48 3.98 -9.14
C LEU A 40 -19.32 5.18 -8.69
N ASP A 41 -20.62 5.15 -8.87
CA ASP A 41 -21.53 6.20 -8.41
C ASP A 41 -21.59 6.25 -6.88
N ASP A 42 -21.61 5.09 -6.21
CA ASP A 42 -21.58 5.01 -4.76
C ASP A 42 -20.20 5.46 -4.22
N ILE A 43 -19.11 5.11 -4.90
CA ILE A 43 -17.78 5.60 -4.57
C ILE A 43 -17.73 7.13 -4.67
N ALA A 44 -18.27 7.73 -5.75
CA ALA A 44 -18.32 9.18 -5.89
C ALA A 44 -19.13 9.83 -4.76
N LYS A 45 -20.32 9.30 -4.48
CA LYS A 45 -21.21 9.78 -3.42
C LYS A 45 -20.56 9.70 -2.04
N GLN A 46 -19.97 8.56 -1.66
CA GLN A 46 -19.31 8.36 -0.37
C GLN A 46 -18.03 9.22 -0.25
N SER A 47 -17.35 9.47 -1.37
CA SER A 47 -16.20 10.40 -1.42
C SER A 47 -16.62 11.87 -1.38
N SER A 48 -17.91 12.19 -1.29
CA SER A 48 -18.45 13.56 -1.34
C SER A 48 -17.97 14.33 -2.56
N VAL A 49 -17.89 13.68 -3.72
CA VAL A 49 -17.60 14.30 -5.01
C VAL A 49 -18.70 13.97 -6.02
N GLY A 50 -18.91 14.85 -7.00
CA GLY A 50 -19.80 14.53 -8.11
C GLY A 50 -19.19 13.47 -9.04
N ALA A 51 -20.05 12.65 -9.70
CA ALA A 51 -19.63 11.64 -10.67
C ALA A 51 -18.67 12.22 -11.73
N GLY A 52 -18.98 13.40 -12.28
CA GLY A 52 -18.10 14.08 -13.24
C GLY A 52 -16.71 14.45 -12.68
N THR A 53 -16.58 14.63 -11.37
CA THR A 53 -15.27 14.83 -10.72
C THR A 53 -14.50 13.52 -10.61
N LEU A 54 -15.19 12.42 -10.24
CA LEU A 54 -14.58 11.09 -10.22
C LEU A 54 -14.05 10.72 -11.61
N TYR A 55 -14.86 10.83 -12.66
CA TYR A 55 -14.44 10.49 -14.03
C TYR A 55 -13.34 11.42 -14.59
N ARG A 56 -13.23 12.65 -14.13
CA ARG A 56 -12.09 13.51 -14.46
C ARG A 56 -10.77 13.01 -13.85
N HIS A 57 -10.81 12.45 -12.64
CA HIS A 57 -9.63 11.87 -12.00
C HIS A 57 -9.32 10.46 -12.52
N PHE A 58 -10.35 9.68 -12.78
CA PHE A 58 -10.25 8.27 -13.16
C PHE A 58 -11.26 7.98 -14.29
N PRO A 59 -10.83 8.13 -15.57
CA PRO A 59 -11.72 8.05 -16.73
C PRO A 59 -12.42 6.69 -16.89
N THR A 60 -11.83 5.64 -16.36
CA THR A 60 -12.37 4.28 -16.40
C THR A 60 -12.32 3.61 -15.04
N ARG A 61 -13.08 2.54 -14.86
CA ARG A 61 -13.00 1.65 -13.70
C ARG A 61 -11.57 1.12 -13.52
N ASP A 62 -10.96 0.66 -14.60
CA ASP A 62 -9.60 0.11 -14.60
C ASP A 62 -8.58 1.15 -14.14
N ALA A 63 -8.70 2.40 -14.61
CA ALA A 63 -7.85 3.49 -14.14
C ALA A 63 -7.98 3.75 -12.63
N LEU A 64 -9.19 3.60 -12.07
CA LEU A 64 -9.39 3.71 -10.62
C LEU A 64 -8.77 2.53 -9.86
N ILE A 65 -8.96 1.30 -10.36
CA ILE A 65 -8.39 0.08 -9.76
C ILE A 65 -6.86 0.14 -9.75
N GLU A 66 -6.24 0.51 -10.87
CA GLU A 66 -4.80 0.72 -10.96
C GLU A 66 -4.32 1.81 -9.98
N ALA A 67 -5.06 2.91 -9.89
CA ALA A 67 -4.70 4.01 -9.00
C ALA A 67 -4.80 3.63 -7.52
N VAL A 68 -5.80 2.82 -7.13
CA VAL A 68 -5.90 2.23 -5.79
C VAL A 68 -4.67 1.36 -5.50
N TYR A 69 -4.31 0.46 -6.43
CA TYR A 69 -3.14 -0.39 -6.27
C TYR A 69 -1.85 0.44 -6.10
N ARG A 70 -1.61 1.43 -6.97
CA ARG A 70 -0.44 2.31 -6.90
C ARG A 70 -0.39 3.08 -5.57
N SER A 71 -1.53 3.59 -5.12
CA SER A 71 -1.62 4.31 -3.84
C SER A 71 -1.21 3.44 -2.66
N GLU A 72 -1.59 2.16 -2.64
CA GLU A 72 -1.19 1.24 -1.57
C GLU A 72 0.31 0.93 -1.60
N VAL A 73 0.90 0.79 -2.78
CA VAL A 73 2.35 0.63 -2.92
C VAL A 73 3.10 1.88 -2.47
N GLU A 74 2.64 3.06 -2.87
CA GLU A 74 3.21 4.36 -2.46
C GLU A 74 3.15 4.55 -0.95
N LYS A 75 2.02 4.21 -0.31
CA LYS A 75 1.87 4.24 1.15
C LYS A 75 2.88 3.32 1.85
N LEU A 76 3.04 2.12 1.33
CA LEU A 76 3.97 1.14 1.87
C LEU A 76 5.43 1.61 1.73
N ALA A 77 5.79 2.18 0.58
CA ALA A 77 7.11 2.76 0.35
C ALA A 77 7.38 3.99 1.27
N ALA A 78 6.41 4.90 1.37
CA ALA A 78 6.53 6.08 2.24
C ALA A 78 6.59 5.72 3.73
N ALA A 79 5.94 4.63 4.15
CA ALA A 79 5.95 4.16 5.53
C ALA A 79 7.35 3.74 5.98
N GLU A 80 8.19 3.22 5.09
CA GLU A 80 9.59 2.89 5.39
C GLU A 80 10.31 4.11 5.97
N HIS A 81 10.32 5.22 5.25
CA HIS A 81 10.99 6.45 5.69
C HIS A 81 10.39 7.01 6.99
N LYS A 82 9.06 7.01 7.10
CA LYS A 82 8.35 7.49 8.28
C LYS A 82 8.71 6.68 9.51
N PHE A 83 8.62 5.35 9.44
CA PHE A 83 8.92 4.47 10.56
C PHE A 83 10.41 4.51 10.90
N ALA A 84 11.27 4.56 9.89
CA ALA A 84 12.68 4.73 10.06
C ALA A 84 13.08 6.00 10.84
N ALA A 85 12.33 7.08 10.67
CA ALA A 85 12.60 8.35 11.36
C ALA A 85 12.04 8.40 12.79
N THR A 86 11.03 7.58 13.12
CA THR A 86 10.24 7.75 14.35
C THR A 86 10.27 6.56 15.31
N MET A 87 10.80 5.41 14.88
CA MET A 87 10.78 4.16 15.64
C MET A 87 12.18 3.55 15.78
N ALA A 88 12.35 2.73 16.82
CA ALA A 88 13.52 1.84 16.94
C ALA A 88 13.59 0.91 15.72
N PRO A 89 14.79 0.50 15.25
CA PRO A 89 14.96 -0.23 14.00
C PRO A 89 14.12 -1.49 13.86
N VAL A 90 14.07 -2.34 14.88
CA VAL A 90 13.26 -3.58 14.84
C VAL A 90 11.76 -3.29 14.87
N GLU A 91 11.33 -2.26 15.59
CA GLU A 91 9.93 -1.85 15.66
C GLU A 91 9.47 -1.22 14.34
N ALA A 92 10.33 -0.47 13.66
CA ALA A 92 10.06 0.03 12.31
C ALA A 92 9.88 -1.11 11.29
N LEU A 93 10.75 -2.13 11.34
CA LEU A 93 10.64 -3.33 10.53
C LEU A 93 9.33 -4.07 10.79
N ARG A 94 9.02 -4.30 12.08
CA ARG A 94 7.77 -4.95 12.50
C ARG A 94 6.52 -4.21 12.03
N ALA A 95 6.45 -2.91 12.26
CA ALA A 95 5.33 -2.07 11.84
C ALA A 95 5.15 -2.09 10.32
N TRP A 96 6.23 -2.06 9.57
CA TRP A 96 6.20 -2.12 8.12
C TRP A 96 5.72 -3.51 7.61
N MET A 97 6.16 -4.60 8.22
CA MET A 97 5.69 -5.95 7.89
C MET A 97 4.19 -6.11 8.14
N LEU A 98 3.66 -5.53 9.21
CA LEU A 98 2.21 -5.51 9.48
C LEU A 98 1.44 -4.73 8.39
N LEU A 99 1.97 -3.58 7.95
CA LEU A 99 1.40 -2.82 6.84
C LEU A 99 1.48 -3.59 5.51
N PHE A 100 2.54 -4.37 5.31
CA PHE A 100 2.68 -5.24 4.13
C PHE A 100 1.62 -6.36 4.11
N VAL A 101 1.20 -6.89 5.25
CA VAL A 101 0.08 -7.84 5.34
C VAL A 101 -1.22 -7.19 4.84
N ASP A 102 -1.49 -5.94 5.22
CA ASP A 102 -2.68 -5.21 4.76
C ASP A 102 -2.61 -4.90 3.25
N TYR A 103 -1.43 -4.58 2.73
CA TYR A 103 -1.20 -4.45 1.29
C TYR A 103 -1.49 -5.74 0.52
N ILE A 104 -1.02 -6.90 1.01
CA ILE A 104 -1.29 -8.21 0.40
C ILE A 104 -2.80 -8.46 0.36
N ALA A 105 -3.51 -8.17 1.44
CA ALA A 105 -4.97 -8.33 1.51
C ALA A 105 -5.68 -7.52 0.43
N THR A 106 -5.35 -6.24 0.31
CA THR A 106 -5.91 -5.38 -0.73
C THR A 106 -5.58 -5.91 -2.13
N LYS A 107 -4.32 -6.29 -2.36
CA LYS A 107 -3.87 -6.84 -3.64
C LYS A 107 -4.65 -8.09 -4.05
N HIS A 108 -4.90 -9.03 -3.13
CA HIS A 108 -5.67 -10.25 -3.43
C HIS A 108 -7.08 -9.94 -3.93
N ILE A 109 -7.74 -8.94 -3.35
CA ILE A 109 -9.11 -8.55 -3.70
C ILE A 109 -9.17 -7.91 -5.09
N ILE A 110 -8.21 -7.01 -5.40
CA ILE A 110 -8.23 -6.27 -6.66
C ILE A 110 -7.47 -6.97 -7.80
N ALA A 111 -6.70 -8.02 -7.50
CA ALA A 111 -5.88 -8.74 -8.49
C ALA A 111 -6.69 -9.30 -9.68
N PRO A 112 -7.88 -9.89 -9.50
CA PRO A 112 -8.68 -10.35 -10.65
C PRO A 112 -9.00 -9.22 -11.63
N ALA A 113 -9.38 -8.05 -11.11
CA ALA A 113 -9.68 -6.88 -11.93
C ALA A 113 -8.41 -6.30 -12.59
N LEU A 114 -7.30 -6.21 -11.86
CA LEU A 114 -6.02 -5.77 -12.43
C LEU A 114 -5.53 -6.70 -13.56
N ASN A 115 -5.72 -8.00 -13.41
CA ASN A 115 -5.33 -8.97 -14.43
C ASN A 115 -6.22 -8.91 -15.68
N ALA A 116 -7.44 -8.40 -15.57
CA ALA A 116 -8.37 -8.20 -16.69
C ALA A 116 -8.09 -6.91 -17.48
N VAL A 117 -7.27 -5.99 -16.98
CA VAL A 117 -6.91 -4.74 -17.67
C VAL A 117 -6.17 -5.06 -18.97
N VAL A 118 -6.58 -4.41 -20.06
CA VAL A 118 -6.00 -4.58 -21.39
C VAL A 118 -4.51 -4.24 -21.37
N GLY A 119 -3.66 -5.17 -21.80
CA GLY A 119 -2.20 -5.04 -21.78
C GLY A 119 -1.52 -5.65 -20.55
N GLY A 120 -2.30 -6.10 -19.57
CA GLY A 120 -1.85 -6.78 -18.36
C GLY A 120 -1.10 -5.91 -17.36
N PRO A 121 -1.01 -6.33 -16.11
CA PRO A 121 -0.41 -5.56 -15.02
C PRO A 121 1.11 -5.75 -14.87
N SER A 122 1.79 -6.42 -15.79
CA SER A 122 3.21 -6.83 -15.64
C SER A 122 4.12 -5.67 -15.24
N LYS A 123 4.10 -4.56 -15.99
CA LYS A 123 4.91 -3.37 -15.67
C LYS A 123 4.56 -2.73 -14.33
N LEU A 124 3.26 -2.75 -13.98
CA LEU A 124 2.77 -2.26 -12.71
C LEU A 124 3.31 -3.10 -11.55
N TYR A 125 3.29 -4.42 -11.69
CA TYR A 125 3.81 -5.34 -10.68
C TYR A 125 5.33 -5.30 -10.56
N GLU A 126 6.07 -5.15 -11.65
CA GLU A 126 7.53 -5.01 -11.64
C GLU A 126 7.98 -3.75 -10.89
N GLY A 127 7.39 -2.60 -11.20
CA GLY A 127 7.69 -1.35 -10.51
C GLY A 127 7.36 -1.40 -9.01
N SER A 128 6.24 -2.02 -8.66
CA SER A 128 5.82 -2.20 -7.26
C SER A 128 6.75 -3.14 -6.50
N ARG A 129 7.19 -4.23 -7.15
CA ARG A 129 8.14 -5.18 -6.57
C ARG A 129 9.43 -4.49 -6.17
N ALA A 130 10.01 -3.68 -7.06
CA ALA A 130 11.27 -2.98 -6.80
C ALA A 130 11.14 -2.03 -5.59
N GLN A 131 10.06 -1.27 -5.49
CA GLN A 131 9.81 -0.37 -4.35
C GLN A 131 9.68 -1.13 -3.02
N ILE A 132 8.94 -2.23 -3.01
CA ILE A 132 8.75 -3.08 -1.82
C ILE A 132 10.08 -3.70 -1.39
N GLN A 133 10.87 -4.20 -2.34
CA GLN A 133 12.18 -4.78 -2.08
C GLN A 133 13.14 -3.75 -1.48
N THR A 134 13.23 -2.57 -2.06
CA THR A 134 14.06 -1.47 -1.53
C THR A 134 13.67 -1.10 -0.09
N ALA A 135 12.38 -1.03 0.22
CA ALA A 135 11.92 -0.67 1.55
C ALA A 135 12.30 -1.73 2.60
N ILE A 136 12.07 -3.02 2.33
CA ILE A 136 12.40 -4.08 3.30
C ILE A 136 13.91 -4.19 3.50
N GLU A 137 14.71 -4.07 2.43
CA GLU A 137 16.18 -4.07 2.53
C GLU A 137 16.69 -2.94 3.43
N ALA A 138 16.17 -1.73 3.27
CA ALA A 138 16.55 -0.59 4.09
C ALA A 138 16.24 -0.81 5.57
N LEU A 139 15.04 -1.32 5.88
CA LEU A 139 14.63 -1.60 7.26
C LEU A 139 15.44 -2.72 7.91
N VAL A 140 15.65 -3.83 7.21
CA VAL A 140 16.47 -4.95 7.71
C VAL A 140 17.90 -4.51 7.90
N LYS A 141 18.51 -3.78 6.98
CA LYS A 141 19.87 -3.24 7.10
C LYS A 141 20.02 -2.38 8.36
N ARG A 142 19.02 -1.57 8.69
CA ARG A 142 19.02 -0.75 9.90
C ARG A 142 18.92 -1.61 11.17
N ALA A 143 18.04 -2.63 11.18
CA ALA A 143 17.87 -3.53 12.31
C ALA A 143 19.09 -4.44 12.52
N ILE A 144 19.81 -4.82 11.47
CA ILE A 144 21.12 -5.49 11.57
C ILE A 144 22.17 -4.54 12.16
N LYS A 145 22.21 -3.29 11.69
CA LYS A 145 23.18 -2.29 12.18
C LYS A 145 22.99 -1.97 13.67
N SER A 146 21.76 -1.97 14.17
CA SER A 146 21.46 -1.78 15.60
C SER A 146 21.76 -3.03 16.45
N GLY A 147 22.00 -4.19 15.84
CA GLY A 147 22.20 -5.45 16.55
C GLY A 147 20.90 -6.16 16.95
N ASP A 148 19.75 -5.68 16.51
CA ASP A 148 18.44 -6.27 16.84
C ASP A 148 18.16 -7.54 16.03
N ILE A 149 18.72 -7.64 14.81
CA ILE A 149 18.53 -8.73 13.85
C ILE A 149 19.88 -9.36 13.49
N ARG A 150 19.89 -10.67 13.29
CA ARG A 150 21.07 -11.44 12.86
C ARG A 150 21.54 -11.01 11.46
N ARG A 151 22.86 -11.07 11.23
CA ARG A 151 23.49 -10.52 10.01
C ARG A 151 23.25 -11.32 8.74
N ASP A 152 22.89 -12.58 8.88
CA ASP A 152 22.71 -13.55 7.80
C ASP A 152 21.25 -13.66 7.32
N LEU A 153 20.35 -12.79 7.83
CA LEU A 153 18.96 -12.74 7.38
C LEU A 153 18.85 -12.17 5.96
N ASP A 154 18.27 -12.93 5.03
CA ASP A 154 17.83 -12.40 3.74
C ASP A 154 16.51 -11.61 3.93
N PRO A 155 16.48 -10.29 3.63
CA PRO A 155 15.25 -9.50 3.73
C PRO A 155 14.06 -10.08 2.97
N PHE A 156 14.33 -10.77 1.84
CA PHE A 156 13.27 -11.33 1.01
C PHE A 156 12.62 -12.58 1.59
N ASP A 157 13.29 -13.28 2.52
CA ASP A 157 12.68 -14.40 3.21
C ASP A 157 11.49 -13.96 4.08
N LEU A 158 11.56 -12.76 4.67
CA LEU A 158 10.43 -12.17 5.39
C LEU A 158 9.24 -11.94 4.46
N LEU A 159 9.48 -11.41 3.26
CA LEU A 159 8.42 -11.19 2.26
C LEU A 159 7.85 -12.53 1.75
N ARG A 160 8.73 -13.50 1.44
CA ARG A 160 8.31 -14.84 0.98
C ARG A 160 7.43 -15.54 2.00
N ALA A 161 7.77 -15.46 3.29
CA ALA A 161 6.98 -16.05 4.37
C ALA A 161 5.59 -15.42 4.45
N LEU A 162 5.47 -14.09 4.42
CA LEU A 162 4.19 -13.39 4.49
C LEU A 162 3.34 -13.60 3.24
N ILE A 163 3.94 -13.61 2.06
CA ILE A 163 3.26 -13.94 0.81
C ILE A 163 2.81 -15.40 0.84
N GLY A 164 3.67 -16.32 1.28
CA GLY A 164 3.38 -17.76 1.35
C GLY A 164 2.15 -18.05 2.21
N VAL A 165 2.05 -17.47 3.41
CA VAL A 165 0.90 -17.69 4.28
C VAL A 165 -0.40 -17.16 3.67
N SER A 166 -0.35 -16.12 2.85
CA SER A 166 -1.53 -15.56 2.19
C SER A 166 -2.12 -16.48 1.11
N TYR A 167 -1.30 -17.35 0.52
CA TYR A 167 -1.74 -18.35 -0.46
C TYR A 167 -2.19 -19.68 0.19
N VAL A 168 -1.51 -20.10 1.27
CA VAL A 168 -1.82 -21.36 1.95
C VAL A 168 -3.08 -21.26 2.79
N ALA A 169 -3.30 -20.14 3.44
CA ALA A 169 -4.44 -19.90 4.32
C ALA A 169 -5.54 -19.09 3.61
N SER A 170 -6.04 -19.55 2.47
CA SER A 170 -7.02 -18.84 1.62
C SER A 170 -8.43 -18.67 2.22
N GLY A 171 -8.60 -18.81 3.55
CA GLY A 171 -9.86 -18.62 4.27
C GLY A 171 -9.93 -17.31 5.05
N PRO A 172 -11.10 -16.96 5.61
CA PRO A 172 -11.26 -15.82 6.51
C PRO A 172 -10.35 -16.00 7.72
N GLY A 173 -9.46 -15.02 8.00
CA GLY A 173 -8.54 -15.06 9.14
C GLY A 173 -7.06 -15.27 8.77
N TRP A 174 -6.69 -15.43 7.51
CA TRP A 174 -5.30 -15.52 7.08
C TRP A 174 -4.48 -14.29 7.50
N GLN A 175 -5.06 -13.09 7.47
CA GLN A 175 -4.42 -11.86 7.92
C GLN A 175 -4.02 -11.93 9.40
N GLN A 176 -4.87 -12.51 10.25
CA GLN A 176 -4.54 -12.69 11.67
C GLN A 176 -3.40 -13.71 11.84
N SER A 177 -3.37 -14.76 11.02
CA SER A 177 -2.25 -15.70 11.01
C SER A 177 -0.96 -15.05 10.51
N ALA A 178 -1.04 -14.24 9.45
CA ALA A 178 0.10 -13.47 8.95
C ALA A 178 0.63 -12.47 9.99
N ARG A 179 -0.25 -11.79 10.74
CA ARG A 179 0.18 -10.90 11.84
C ARG A 179 0.89 -11.65 12.95
N ARG A 180 0.41 -12.84 13.35
CA ARG A 180 1.14 -13.71 14.31
C ARG A 180 2.48 -14.18 13.74
N LEU A 181 2.53 -14.47 12.43
CA LEU A 181 3.78 -14.86 11.76
C LEU A 181 4.80 -13.72 11.77
N VAL A 182 4.39 -12.46 11.65
CA VAL A 182 5.30 -11.32 11.81
C VAL A 182 6.01 -11.37 13.16
N GLU A 183 5.28 -11.64 14.26
CA GLU A 183 5.90 -11.75 15.59
C GLU A 183 6.90 -12.91 15.69
N ILE A 184 6.54 -14.06 15.10
CA ILE A 184 7.43 -15.24 15.07
C ILE A 184 8.69 -14.92 14.24
N LEU A 185 8.56 -14.30 13.08
CA LEU A 185 9.67 -13.94 12.20
C LEU A 185 10.60 -12.94 12.88
N ILE A 186 10.06 -11.91 13.53
CA ILE A 186 10.88 -10.93 14.26
C ILE A 186 11.61 -11.62 15.43
N ALA A 187 10.93 -12.47 16.20
CA ALA A 187 11.55 -13.18 17.31
C ALA A 187 12.66 -14.15 16.82
N GLY A 188 12.40 -14.91 15.76
CA GLY A 188 13.35 -15.87 15.17
C GLY A 188 14.51 -15.22 14.41
N SER A 189 14.39 -13.94 14.09
CA SER A 189 15.44 -13.18 13.40
C SER A 189 16.42 -12.51 14.35
N ARG A 190 16.22 -12.61 15.67
CA ARG A 190 17.15 -12.06 16.66
C ARG A 190 18.48 -12.80 16.65
N PRO A 191 19.60 -12.14 17.02
CA PRO A 191 20.88 -12.83 17.20
C PRO A 191 20.76 -13.94 18.24
N VAL A 192 21.35 -15.09 17.95
CA VAL A 192 21.54 -16.16 18.94
C VAL A 192 22.60 -15.66 19.91
N LYS A 193 22.29 -15.68 21.19
CA LYS A 193 23.26 -15.34 22.27
C LYS A 193 24.29 -16.43 22.43
#